data_e722e58affc4b6c4cfe71734aa2d504d
#
_entry.id   e722e58affc4b6c4cfe71734aa2d504d
#
_cell.length_a   1.000
_cell.length_b   1.000
_cell.length_c   1.000
_cell.angle_alpha   90.00
_cell.angle_beta   90.00
_cell.angle_gamma   90.00
#
_symmetry.space_group_name_H-M   'P 1'
#
loop_
_entity.id
_entity.type
_entity.pdbx_description
1 polymer ?
#
loop_
_entity_poly.entity_id
_entity_poly.type
_entity_poly.pdbx_seq_one_letter_code
_entity_poly.pdbx_strand_id
1 'polypeptide(L)'
;MRRTSLAIVVVAAIATSYGLGRYNSYSQISNGSGRHVLYYVDPMHPAYKSDKPGIAPDCGMALVPVFTEDVGSAQTSSPPAQISAGAVSIDAATQRLMGLRVAPVEKKGATHTVRAIGRVVPEDTRVYRINSGLDGFIRETYNDSVGMLVKKDQKLASYYSPDFLAIASGFLAASERVPGAVGNDGNRTMPFPGTLSKQGVSSMQGYTDRLRNLGMSDIQIKRMADSRQLPESIDIVAPADGFIFARNISPGQHFEHNMEFYRITDLSRVWVLAEIYEHDSPYLRPGDFVQINLKDEARQLSARIADSLPQSEAGSGTVKLRLEVDNPKFILKPDMVVDVELPIRLAPAVSVPVDALIDSGAHARVYVEHDEGVFEPREVETGWRFGDRVEIRRGVLPGERVVVEATFLVDSESRLKTPLSRSVPERTRDWPASMTEAVTAARK
;
A
#
# COMPACT_ATOMS: atom_id res chain seq x y z
N MET A 1 -1.96 35.81 47.72
CA MET A 1 -1.54 37.06 47.08
C MET A 1 -0.98 36.93 45.63
N ARG A 2 -0.71 35.73 45.09
CA ARG A 2 -0.13 35.57 43.71
C ARG A 2 -1.16 35.43 42.57
N ARG A 3 -2.44 35.18 42.88
CA ARG A 3 -3.48 34.99 41.84
C ARG A 3 -4.20 36.28 41.44
N THR A 4 -4.20 37.31 42.27
CA THR A 4 -4.81 38.62 42.01
C THR A 4 -3.92 39.51 41.13
N SER A 5 -2.61 39.38 41.24
CA SER A 5 -1.65 40.16 40.42
C SER A 5 -1.65 39.71 38.92
N LEU A 6 -1.90 38.44 38.65
CA LEU A 6 -1.96 37.95 37.26
C LEU A 6 -3.19 38.42 36.48
N ALA A 7 -4.35 38.52 37.21
CA ALA A 7 -5.59 39.00 36.62
C ALA A 7 -5.52 40.49 36.23
N ILE A 8 -4.84 41.32 37.03
CA ILE A 8 -4.67 42.75 36.78
C ILE A 8 -3.79 42.99 35.52
N VAL A 9 -2.74 42.21 35.32
CA VAL A 9 -1.84 42.30 34.20
C VAL A 9 -2.56 41.92 32.88
N VAL A 10 -3.39 40.87 32.91
CA VAL A 10 -4.17 40.45 31.73
C VAL A 10 -5.23 41.48 31.32
N VAL A 11 -5.93 42.09 32.30
CA VAL A 11 -6.91 43.16 32.01
C VAL A 11 -6.23 44.41 31.48
N ALA A 12 -5.06 44.79 31.99
CA ALA A 12 -4.28 45.91 31.46
C ALA A 12 -3.79 45.67 30.03
N ALA A 13 -3.37 44.45 29.67
CA ALA A 13 -2.94 44.10 28.31
C ALA A 13 -4.09 44.13 27.31
N ILE A 14 -5.29 43.70 27.69
CA ILE A 14 -6.51 43.75 26.85
C ILE A 14 -6.96 45.21 26.65
N ALA A 15 -6.90 46.06 27.68
CA ALA A 15 -7.27 47.46 27.57
C ALA A 15 -6.32 48.28 26.68
N THR A 16 -5.00 47.98 26.73
CA THR A 16 -4.01 48.64 25.87
C THR A 16 -4.12 48.20 24.42
N SER A 17 -4.42 46.94 24.13
CA SER A 17 -4.61 46.44 22.75
C SER A 17 -5.90 47.00 22.13
N TYR A 18 -6.96 47.17 22.92
CA TYR A 18 -8.21 47.78 22.48
C TYR A 18 -8.06 49.31 22.23
N GLY A 19 -7.30 50.00 23.07
CA GLY A 19 -6.97 51.43 22.91
C GLY A 19 -6.14 51.72 21.67
N LEU A 20 -5.11 50.89 21.39
CA LEU A 20 -4.28 50.99 20.16
C LEU A 20 -5.08 50.69 18.87
N GLY A 21 -6.00 49.72 18.93
CA GLY A 21 -6.85 49.37 17.80
C GLY A 21 -7.81 50.53 17.40
N ARG A 22 -8.35 51.22 18.38
CA ARG A 22 -9.24 52.41 18.12
C ARG A 22 -8.47 53.66 17.67
N TYR A 23 -7.26 53.89 18.18
CA TYR A 23 -6.43 55.02 17.75
C TYR A 23 -6.03 54.92 16.28
N ASN A 24 -5.74 53.69 15.80
CA ASN A 24 -5.38 53.47 14.40
C ASN A 24 -6.58 53.54 13.45
N SER A 25 -7.83 53.39 13.95
CA SER A 25 -9.05 53.52 13.13
C SER A 25 -9.50 54.93 12.93
N TYR A 26 -9.03 55.91 13.74
CA TYR A 26 -9.43 57.32 13.64
C TYR A 26 -8.56 58.17 12.72
N SER A 27 -7.43 57.64 12.22
CA SER A 27 -6.52 58.40 11.34
C SER A 27 -6.73 58.16 9.84
N GLN A 28 -7.82 57.47 9.45
CA GLN A 28 -8.13 57.20 8.04
C GLN A 28 -9.36 57.93 7.49
N ILE A 29 -9.84 58.96 8.17
CA ILE A 29 -10.96 59.76 7.63
C ILE A 29 -10.54 61.25 7.65
N SER A 30 -9.76 61.63 6.64
CA SER A 30 -9.79 62.98 6.03
C SER A 30 -8.72 63.10 4.94
N ASN A 31 -9.02 62.62 3.72
CA ASN A 31 -8.53 63.25 2.53
C ASN A 31 -9.65 63.20 1.51
N GLY A 32 -10.41 64.26 1.41
CA GLY A 32 -11.29 64.53 0.31
C GLY A 32 -10.47 64.57 -0.97
N SER A 33 -10.57 63.51 -1.79
CA SER A 33 -10.00 63.45 -3.11
C SER A 33 -10.68 64.46 -4.02
N GLY A 34 -10.08 65.62 -4.20
CA GLY A 34 -10.38 66.47 -5.34
C GLY A 34 -10.09 65.66 -6.60
N ARG A 35 -11.12 65.35 -7.38
CA ARG A 35 -10.96 64.72 -8.69
C ARG A 35 -10.03 65.59 -9.53
N HIS A 36 -8.85 65.11 -9.86
CA HIS A 36 -7.89 65.82 -10.71
C HIS A 36 -8.19 65.49 -12.17
N VAL A 37 -8.54 66.54 -12.96
CA VAL A 37 -8.75 66.39 -14.42
C VAL A 37 -7.41 66.21 -15.09
N LEU A 38 -7.22 65.11 -15.81
CA LEU A 38 -6.00 64.80 -16.58
C LEU A 38 -5.95 65.59 -17.90
N TYR A 39 -7.04 65.56 -18.64
CA TYR A 39 -7.18 66.23 -19.92
C TYR A 39 -8.67 66.26 -20.32
N TYR A 40 -8.98 67.03 -21.35
CA TYR A 40 -10.29 67.07 -21.97
C TYR A 40 -10.23 66.41 -23.33
N VAL A 41 -11.26 65.60 -23.68
CA VAL A 41 -11.33 64.83 -24.92
C VAL A 41 -12.59 65.14 -25.70
N ASP A 42 -12.53 65.14 -27.02
CA ASP A 42 -13.69 65.22 -27.89
C ASP A 42 -14.42 63.87 -27.95
N PRO A 43 -15.71 63.80 -27.59
CA PRO A 43 -16.48 62.56 -27.62
C PRO A 43 -16.59 61.89 -28.99
N MET A 44 -16.50 62.67 -30.08
CA MET A 44 -16.61 62.15 -31.47
C MET A 44 -15.23 61.82 -32.08
N HIS A 45 -14.20 62.54 -31.64
CA HIS A 45 -12.81 62.33 -32.09
C HIS A 45 -11.87 62.15 -30.91
N PRO A 46 -11.79 60.94 -30.31
CA PRO A 46 -10.98 60.66 -29.13
C PRO A 46 -9.48 60.95 -29.25
N ALA A 47 -9.02 61.13 -30.47
CA ALA A 47 -7.62 61.48 -30.73
C ALA A 47 -7.29 62.93 -30.38
N TYR A 48 -8.30 63.83 -30.31
CA TYR A 48 -8.11 65.23 -29.92
C TYR A 48 -8.17 65.39 -28.39
N LYS A 49 -7.08 65.80 -27.80
CA LYS A 49 -6.92 65.98 -26.37
C LYS A 49 -6.47 67.44 -26.10
N SER A 50 -7.02 68.09 -25.07
CA SER A 50 -6.72 69.45 -24.63
C SER A 50 -6.50 69.51 -23.13
N ASP A 51 -5.55 70.28 -22.66
CA ASP A 51 -5.27 70.51 -21.25
C ASP A 51 -6.21 71.56 -20.63
N LYS A 52 -7.07 72.18 -21.46
CA LYS A 52 -8.04 73.24 -21.01
C LYS A 52 -9.45 72.92 -21.51
N PRO A 53 -10.47 73.27 -20.69
CA PRO A 53 -11.84 73.12 -21.13
C PRO A 53 -12.09 74.04 -22.32
N GLY A 54 -12.86 73.57 -23.31
CA GLY A 54 -13.16 74.32 -24.52
C GLY A 54 -14.10 73.60 -25.44
N ILE A 55 -14.21 74.12 -26.66
CA ILE A 55 -15.02 73.55 -27.73
C ILE A 55 -14.09 72.98 -28.77
N ALA A 56 -14.39 71.77 -29.25
CA ALA A 56 -13.60 71.11 -30.30
C ALA A 56 -13.63 71.89 -31.59
N PRO A 57 -12.48 72.18 -32.26
CA PRO A 57 -12.43 73.06 -33.41
C PRO A 57 -13.07 72.41 -34.66
N ASP A 58 -13.19 71.11 -34.70
CA ASP A 58 -13.65 70.33 -35.89
C ASP A 58 -15.16 70.12 -35.89
N CYS A 59 -15.80 69.91 -34.72
CA CYS A 59 -17.20 69.55 -34.61
C CYS A 59 -18.06 70.54 -33.74
N GLY A 60 -17.40 71.50 -33.07
CA GLY A 60 -18.11 72.52 -32.29
C GLY A 60 -18.74 72.02 -30.96
N MET A 61 -18.37 70.80 -30.53
CA MET A 61 -18.90 70.22 -29.29
C MET A 61 -17.98 70.54 -28.11
N ALA A 62 -18.59 70.63 -26.91
CA ALA A 62 -17.81 70.80 -25.68
C ALA A 62 -16.98 69.57 -25.34
N LEU A 63 -15.72 69.82 -24.98
CA LEU A 63 -14.78 68.78 -24.56
C LEU A 63 -15.20 68.25 -23.18
N VAL A 64 -15.14 66.96 -23.00
CA VAL A 64 -15.50 66.26 -21.77
C VAL A 64 -14.25 66.01 -20.91
N PRO A 65 -14.21 66.32 -19.62
CA PRO A 65 -13.09 66.14 -18.73
C PRO A 65 -12.91 64.66 -18.42
N VAL A 66 -11.65 64.15 -18.50
CA VAL A 66 -11.24 62.82 -18.09
C VAL A 66 -10.50 62.95 -16.75
N PHE A 67 -11.00 62.30 -15.72
CA PHE A 67 -10.42 62.29 -14.36
C PHE A 67 -9.43 61.17 -14.18
N THR A 68 -8.53 61.29 -13.22
CA THR A 68 -7.51 60.28 -12.89
C THR A 68 -8.15 58.94 -12.52
N GLU A 69 -9.39 58.93 -12.04
CA GLU A 69 -10.12 57.72 -11.66
C GLU A 69 -10.74 57.00 -12.88
N ASP A 70 -11.04 57.71 -13.96
CA ASP A 70 -11.61 57.12 -15.17
C ASP A 70 -10.59 56.35 -16.02
N VAL A 71 -9.27 56.61 -15.83
CA VAL A 71 -8.20 55.89 -16.50
C VAL A 71 -7.86 54.59 -15.77
N GLY A 72 -8.24 54.48 -14.48
CA GLY A 72 -8.05 53.27 -13.64
C GLY A 72 -9.27 52.35 -13.55
N SER A 73 -10.48 52.88 -13.83
CA SER A 73 -11.73 52.12 -13.68
C SER A 73 -12.26 51.53 -15.02
N ALA A 74 -11.60 51.81 -16.12
CA ALA A 74 -11.94 51.18 -17.40
C ALA A 74 -11.31 49.79 -17.62
N GLN A 75 -10.65 49.23 -16.58
CA GLN A 75 -10.04 47.89 -16.69
C GLN A 75 -10.03 47.14 -15.35
N THR A 76 -11.18 47.02 -14.71
CA THR A 76 -11.51 45.88 -13.88
C THR A 76 -12.84 45.27 -14.30
N SER A 77 -13.15 45.24 -15.58
CA SER A 77 -13.67 44.03 -16.15
C SER A 77 -12.50 43.07 -16.15
N SER A 78 -12.49 42.07 -15.28
CA SER A 78 -11.80 40.80 -15.53
C SER A 78 -11.91 40.54 -17.02
N PRO A 79 -10.80 40.23 -17.74
CA PRO A 79 -10.94 39.92 -19.15
C PRO A 79 -12.09 38.92 -19.23
N PRO A 80 -13.08 39.10 -20.14
CA PRO A 80 -14.12 38.09 -20.30
C PRO A 80 -13.33 36.82 -20.43
N ALA A 81 -13.51 35.89 -19.46
CA ALA A 81 -12.80 34.63 -19.44
C ALA A 81 -12.90 34.15 -20.86
N GLN A 82 -11.77 34.04 -21.55
CA GLN A 82 -11.76 33.71 -22.97
C GLN A 82 -12.50 32.38 -23.03
N ILE A 83 -13.78 32.45 -23.41
CA ILE A 83 -14.63 31.26 -23.57
C ILE A 83 -13.89 30.43 -24.59
N SER A 84 -13.37 29.31 -24.17
CA SER A 84 -12.52 28.43 -24.99
C SER A 84 -13.31 28.06 -26.26
N ALA A 85 -12.63 27.94 -27.38
CA ALA A 85 -13.23 27.47 -28.62
C ALA A 85 -13.94 26.13 -28.34
N GLY A 86 -15.25 26.06 -28.60
CA GLY A 86 -16.08 24.89 -28.33
C GLY A 86 -16.99 25.00 -27.09
N ALA A 87 -17.02 26.13 -26.39
CA ALA A 87 -18.00 26.35 -25.34
C ALA A 87 -19.42 26.34 -25.89
N VAL A 88 -20.32 25.68 -25.17
CA VAL A 88 -21.71 25.48 -25.57
C VAL A 88 -22.62 26.18 -24.57
N SER A 89 -23.49 27.05 -25.07
CA SER A 89 -24.59 27.63 -24.29
C SER A 89 -25.84 26.80 -24.54
N ILE A 90 -26.45 26.26 -23.49
CA ILE A 90 -27.68 25.46 -23.51
C ILE A 90 -28.68 26.13 -22.55
N ASP A 91 -29.82 26.54 -23.05
CA ASP A 91 -30.86 27.12 -22.22
C ASP A 91 -31.49 26.11 -21.23
N ALA A 92 -32.05 26.61 -20.13
CA ALA A 92 -32.58 25.79 -19.07
C ALA A 92 -33.71 24.83 -19.48
N ALA A 93 -34.48 25.17 -20.54
CA ALA A 93 -35.53 24.29 -21.05
C ALA A 93 -34.90 23.08 -21.78
N THR A 94 -33.93 23.36 -22.63
CA THR A 94 -33.17 22.32 -23.37
C THR A 94 -32.38 21.44 -22.41
N GLN A 95 -31.73 21.98 -21.36
CA GLN A 95 -31.04 21.17 -20.31
C GLN A 95 -32.01 20.15 -19.67
N ARG A 96 -33.24 20.57 -19.34
CA ARG A 96 -34.23 19.65 -18.76
C ARG A 96 -34.68 18.57 -19.73
N LEU A 97 -34.86 18.94 -21.02
CA LEU A 97 -35.24 17.97 -22.06
C LEU A 97 -34.15 16.93 -22.30
N MET A 98 -32.89 17.34 -22.26
CA MET A 98 -31.73 16.46 -22.44
C MET A 98 -31.39 15.63 -21.19
N GLY A 99 -32.03 15.94 -20.04
CA GLY A 99 -31.68 15.30 -18.76
C GLY A 99 -30.29 15.70 -18.24
N LEU A 100 -29.78 16.88 -18.64
CA LEU A 100 -28.45 17.31 -18.27
C LEU A 100 -28.37 17.53 -16.76
N ARG A 101 -27.38 16.87 -16.15
CA ARG A 101 -27.05 17.06 -14.72
C ARG A 101 -25.59 17.46 -14.55
N VAL A 102 -25.36 18.28 -13.54
CA VAL A 102 -24.03 18.71 -13.14
C VAL A 102 -23.73 18.24 -11.71
N ALA A 103 -22.50 17.89 -11.46
CA ALA A 103 -22.03 17.54 -10.12
C ALA A 103 -20.80 18.37 -9.73
N PRO A 104 -20.63 18.67 -8.45
CA PRO A 104 -19.45 19.39 -7.99
C PRO A 104 -18.20 18.52 -8.10
N VAL A 105 -17.09 19.14 -8.47
CA VAL A 105 -15.76 18.57 -8.39
C VAL A 105 -15.33 18.56 -6.92
N GLU A 106 -15.15 17.35 -6.37
CA GLU A 106 -14.82 17.17 -4.96
C GLU A 106 -13.35 16.79 -4.77
N LYS A 107 -12.74 17.35 -3.72
CA LYS A 107 -11.46 16.85 -3.24
C LYS A 107 -11.71 15.88 -2.08
N LYS A 108 -11.61 14.58 -2.35
CA LYS A 108 -11.94 13.55 -1.38
C LYS A 108 -10.88 12.45 -1.38
N GLY A 109 -10.58 11.91 -0.19
CA GLY A 109 -9.79 10.69 -0.08
C GLY A 109 -10.58 9.52 -0.64
N ALA A 110 -9.91 8.65 -1.35
CA ALA A 110 -10.50 7.44 -1.91
C ALA A 110 -9.78 6.19 -1.41
N THR A 111 -10.48 5.07 -1.41
CA THR A 111 -9.88 3.76 -1.22
C THR A 111 -9.98 3.02 -2.55
N HIS A 112 -8.83 2.65 -3.09
CA HIS A 112 -8.75 1.77 -4.25
C HIS A 112 -8.45 0.36 -3.75
N THR A 113 -9.25 -0.64 -4.14
CA THR A 113 -9.02 -2.02 -3.74
C THR A 113 -8.30 -2.76 -4.86
N VAL A 114 -7.05 -3.11 -4.61
CA VAL A 114 -6.28 -3.98 -5.49
C VAL A 114 -6.65 -5.43 -5.18
N ARG A 115 -6.92 -6.21 -6.21
CA ARG A 115 -7.15 -7.65 -6.11
C ARG A 115 -5.92 -8.38 -6.58
N ALA A 116 -5.42 -9.26 -5.74
CA ALA A 116 -4.24 -10.06 -6.00
C ALA A 116 -4.53 -11.54 -5.73
N ILE A 117 -3.77 -12.40 -6.37
CA ILE A 117 -3.78 -13.84 -6.09
C ILE A 117 -2.69 -14.10 -5.06
N GLY A 118 -3.05 -14.81 -3.99
CA GLY A 118 -2.11 -15.23 -2.96
C GLY A 118 -1.99 -16.75 -2.89
N ARG A 119 -0.78 -17.23 -2.59
CA ARG A 119 -0.52 -18.65 -2.28
C ARG A 119 -0.20 -18.79 -0.81
N VAL A 120 -0.88 -19.74 -0.14
CA VAL A 120 -0.63 -20.07 1.27
C VAL A 120 0.66 -20.85 1.37
N VAL A 121 1.56 -20.42 2.23
CA VAL A 121 2.81 -21.13 2.56
C VAL A 121 2.94 -21.25 4.08
N PRO A 122 3.61 -22.28 4.58
CA PRO A 122 3.95 -22.38 6.00
C PRO A 122 4.82 -21.19 6.45
N GLU A 123 4.69 -20.81 7.71
CA GLU A 123 5.63 -19.89 8.34
C GLU A 123 6.98 -20.59 8.57
N ASP A 124 8.07 -20.12 7.95
CA ASP A 124 9.38 -20.77 7.97
C ASP A 124 9.92 -21.00 9.39
N THR A 125 9.61 -20.09 10.32
CA THR A 125 10.02 -20.18 11.73
C THR A 125 9.31 -21.30 12.49
N ARG A 126 8.23 -21.86 11.91
CA ARG A 126 7.40 -22.92 12.48
C ARG A 126 7.51 -24.24 11.73
N VAL A 127 8.55 -24.39 10.93
CA VAL A 127 8.88 -25.63 10.24
C VAL A 127 10.00 -26.33 11.00
N TYR A 128 9.71 -27.49 11.56
CA TYR A 128 10.63 -28.31 12.34
C TYR A 128 11.09 -29.49 11.50
N ARG A 129 12.40 -29.56 11.25
CA ARG A 129 13.02 -30.71 10.59
C ARG A 129 13.67 -31.61 11.63
N ILE A 130 13.37 -32.88 11.58
CA ILE A 130 13.98 -33.92 12.44
C ILE A 130 14.95 -34.70 11.59
N ASN A 131 16.23 -34.47 11.81
CA ASN A 131 17.29 -35.13 11.09
C ASN A 131 17.99 -36.16 11.98
N SER A 132 18.56 -37.17 11.35
CA SER A 132 19.43 -38.17 12.01
C SER A 132 20.73 -37.52 12.50
N GLY A 133 21.09 -37.80 13.74
CA GLY A 133 22.42 -37.45 14.31
C GLY A 133 23.48 -38.52 14.11
N LEU A 134 23.12 -39.71 13.66
CA LEU A 134 23.98 -40.91 13.50
C LEU A 134 23.49 -41.79 12.37
N ASP A 135 24.26 -42.79 12.01
CA ASP A 135 23.85 -43.90 11.13
C ASP A 135 23.09 -44.93 11.95
N GLY A 136 22.16 -45.65 11.33
CA GLY A 136 21.39 -46.66 12.04
C GLY A 136 20.25 -47.25 11.22
N PHE A 137 19.33 -47.93 11.94
CA PHE A 137 18.17 -48.60 11.36
C PHE A 137 16.90 -48.18 12.06
N ILE A 138 15.86 -47.88 11.31
CA ILE A 138 14.51 -47.62 11.82
C ILE A 138 13.96 -48.95 12.34
N ARG A 139 13.56 -49.01 13.62
CA ARG A 139 12.90 -50.18 14.20
C ARG A 139 11.42 -50.20 13.93
N GLU A 140 10.73 -49.16 14.40
CA GLU A 140 9.28 -49.08 14.35
C GLU A 140 8.85 -47.65 14.02
N THR A 141 7.73 -47.54 13.36
CA THR A 141 7.00 -46.27 13.16
C THR A 141 5.62 -46.40 13.76
N TYR A 142 5.10 -45.31 14.26
CA TYR A 142 3.80 -45.29 14.92
C TYR A 142 2.78 -44.52 14.07
N ASN A 143 1.88 -43.76 14.68
CA ASN A 143 0.91 -42.92 13.95
C ASN A 143 1.64 -41.72 13.34
N ASP A 144 2.24 -41.89 12.17
CA ASP A 144 3.20 -40.96 11.54
C ASP A 144 2.89 -40.68 10.06
N SER A 145 1.63 -40.81 9.65
CA SER A 145 1.25 -40.54 8.26
C SER A 145 1.31 -39.05 7.91
N VAL A 146 1.69 -38.74 6.66
CA VAL A 146 1.71 -37.37 6.14
C VAL A 146 0.30 -36.76 6.24
N GLY A 147 0.21 -35.50 6.68
CA GLY A 147 -1.04 -34.80 6.94
C GLY A 147 -1.65 -35.04 8.33
N MET A 148 -1.02 -35.86 9.15
CA MET A 148 -1.50 -36.15 10.51
C MET A 148 -1.09 -35.04 11.49
N LEU A 149 -2.02 -34.66 12.37
CA LEU A 149 -1.74 -33.74 13.48
C LEU A 149 -1.04 -34.49 14.60
N VAL A 150 0.11 -34.01 15.03
CA VAL A 150 0.89 -34.54 16.15
C VAL A 150 1.05 -33.50 17.23
N LYS A 151 1.20 -33.97 18.47
CA LYS A 151 1.45 -33.13 19.64
C LYS A 151 2.94 -33.16 20.00
N LYS A 152 3.40 -32.10 20.64
CA LYS A 152 4.74 -32.03 21.21
C LYS A 152 5.00 -33.28 22.08
N ASP A 153 6.22 -33.82 21.97
CA ASP A 153 6.69 -35.03 22.68
C ASP A 153 5.97 -36.34 22.30
N GLN A 154 5.08 -36.31 21.29
CA GLN A 154 4.45 -37.51 20.76
C GLN A 154 5.53 -38.36 20.06
N LYS A 155 5.55 -39.67 20.39
CA LYS A 155 6.43 -40.64 19.74
C LYS A 155 5.99 -40.92 18.31
N LEU A 156 6.89 -40.76 17.34
CA LEU A 156 6.65 -40.96 15.93
C LEU A 156 7.27 -42.24 15.40
N ALA A 157 8.52 -42.48 15.77
CA ALA A 157 9.25 -43.65 15.38
C ALA A 157 10.30 -44.00 16.44
N SER A 158 10.93 -45.14 16.27
CA SER A 158 12.12 -45.52 17.05
C SER A 158 13.23 -46.06 16.13
N TYR A 159 14.46 -45.76 16.47
CA TYR A 159 15.62 -46.24 15.71
C TYR A 159 16.70 -46.81 16.61
N TYR A 160 17.51 -47.65 16.02
CA TYR A 160 18.68 -48.25 16.62
C TYR A 160 19.95 -47.74 15.95
N SER A 161 20.96 -47.43 16.78
CA SER A 161 22.31 -47.12 16.30
C SER A 161 23.35 -47.75 17.25
N PRO A 162 24.38 -48.41 16.73
CA PRO A 162 25.45 -48.98 17.56
C PRO A 162 26.19 -47.89 18.38
N ASP A 163 26.44 -46.74 17.79
CA ASP A 163 27.17 -45.64 18.43
C ASP A 163 26.41 -45.02 19.61
N PHE A 164 25.07 -45.04 19.55
CA PHE A 164 24.25 -44.63 20.66
C PHE A 164 24.47 -45.43 21.93
N LEU A 165 24.59 -46.76 21.80
CA LEU A 165 24.78 -47.65 22.95
C LEU A 165 26.06 -47.32 23.73
N ALA A 166 27.14 -46.96 23.03
CA ALA A 166 28.40 -46.56 23.67
C ALA A 166 28.25 -45.26 24.46
N ILE A 167 27.51 -44.30 23.94
CA ILE A 167 27.26 -42.98 24.61
C ILE A 167 26.32 -43.16 25.80
N ALA A 168 25.24 -43.92 25.64
CA ALA A 168 24.28 -44.20 26.69
C ALA A 168 24.88 -44.99 27.86
N SER A 169 25.74 -45.99 27.60
CA SER A 169 26.47 -46.71 28.65
C SER A 169 27.42 -45.77 29.39
N GLY A 170 28.12 -44.87 28.68
CA GLY A 170 28.94 -43.82 29.33
C GLY A 170 28.18 -42.88 30.21
N PHE A 171 26.97 -42.47 29.81
CA PHE A 171 26.07 -41.66 30.61
C PHE A 171 25.65 -42.36 31.90
N LEU A 172 25.22 -43.62 31.82
CA LEU A 172 24.85 -44.39 33.01
C LEU A 172 26.03 -44.55 33.99
N ALA A 173 27.22 -44.90 33.47
CA ALA A 173 28.42 -45.00 34.30
C ALA A 173 28.84 -43.68 34.95
N ALA A 174 28.61 -42.54 34.27
CA ALA A 174 28.82 -41.21 34.83
C ALA A 174 27.78 -40.85 35.89
N SER A 175 26.52 -41.25 35.72
CA SER A 175 25.43 -41.00 36.69
C SER A 175 25.60 -41.74 37.99
N GLU A 176 26.24 -42.93 37.96
CA GLU A 176 26.58 -43.67 39.19
C GLU A 176 27.68 -43.02 40.00
N ARG A 177 28.54 -42.21 39.40
CA ARG A 177 29.65 -41.51 40.08
C ARG A 177 29.27 -40.20 40.72
N VAL A 178 28.06 -39.72 40.55
CA VAL A 178 27.55 -38.49 41.19
C VAL A 178 26.79 -38.88 42.48
N PRO A 179 27.35 -38.66 43.68
CA PRO A 179 26.65 -38.95 44.92
C PRO A 179 25.49 -37.97 45.09
N GLY A 180 24.26 -38.45 45.10
CA GLY A 180 23.08 -37.64 45.38
C GLY A 180 21.96 -37.69 44.36
N ALA A 181 22.14 -38.33 43.21
CA ALA A 181 21.05 -38.63 42.30
C ALA A 181 20.47 -40.01 42.63
N VAL A 182 19.54 -40.03 43.57
CA VAL A 182 18.68 -41.18 43.93
C VAL A 182 19.19 -42.19 44.98
N GLY A 183 18.35 -42.42 45.96
CA GLY A 183 18.36 -43.58 46.81
C GLY A 183 18.44 -43.21 48.29
N ASN A 184 17.29 -43.20 48.90
CA ASN A 184 17.09 -43.18 50.33
C ASN A 184 17.50 -44.54 50.99
N ASP A 185 18.73 -44.93 50.75
CA ASP A 185 19.30 -46.10 51.43
C ASP A 185 20.39 -45.62 52.41
N GLY A 186 19.96 -45.46 53.63
CA GLY A 186 20.70 -44.87 54.76
C GLY A 186 21.91 -45.65 55.23
N ASN A 187 22.82 -46.08 54.35
CA ASN A 187 24.11 -46.56 54.84
C ASN A 187 25.20 -46.54 53.74
N ARG A 188 25.77 -45.34 53.44
CA ARG A 188 27.11 -45.28 52.83
C ARG A 188 27.90 -44.13 53.42
N THR A 189 28.93 -44.51 54.18
CA THR A 189 29.99 -43.63 54.68
C THR A 189 30.69 -42.92 53.53
N MET A 190 30.63 -41.59 53.54
CA MET A 190 31.27 -40.72 52.56
C MET A 190 32.80 -40.73 52.68
N PRO A 191 33.56 -40.97 51.65
CA PRO A 191 34.96 -40.57 51.61
C PRO A 191 35.07 -39.19 50.89
N PHE A 192 35.45 -38.20 51.67
CA PHE A 192 35.93 -36.87 51.30
C PHE A 192 35.01 -35.96 50.43
N PRO A 193 34.54 -34.85 51.00
CA PRO A 193 33.79 -33.83 50.28
C PRO A 193 34.78 -32.90 49.55
N GLY A 194 34.65 -32.75 48.28
CA GLY A 194 35.12 -31.54 47.62
C GLY A 194 35.68 -31.61 46.21
N THR A 195 36.24 -32.71 45.74
CA THR A 195 36.95 -32.74 44.44
C THR A 195 36.36 -33.65 43.37
N LEU A 196 35.57 -34.64 43.74
CA LEU A 196 34.99 -35.63 42.80
C LEU A 196 33.66 -35.16 42.16
N SER A 197 32.97 -34.17 42.77
CA SER A 197 31.66 -33.72 42.32
C SER A 197 31.73 -32.89 41.05
N LYS A 198 32.76 -32.06 40.85
CA LYS A 198 32.87 -31.18 39.65
C LYS A 198 33.18 -31.94 38.38
N GLN A 199 34.09 -32.91 38.43
CA GLN A 199 34.41 -33.76 37.25
C GLN A 199 33.27 -34.69 36.89
N GLY A 200 32.57 -35.27 37.89
CA GLY A 200 31.41 -36.13 37.66
C GLY A 200 30.24 -35.38 37.03
N VAL A 201 29.92 -34.17 37.50
CA VAL A 201 28.88 -33.29 36.97
C VAL A 201 29.25 -32.82 35.56
N SER A 202 30.50 -32.44 35.33
CA SER A 202 30.97 -32.02 33.99
C SER A 202 30.92 -33.16 32.95
N SER A 203 31.27 -34.38 33.33
CA SER A 203 31.18 -35.52 32.42
C SER A 203 29.73 -35.96 32.16
N MET A 204 28.87 -35.95 33.17
CA MET A 204 27.45 -36.23 33.04
C MET A 204 26.77 -35.22 32.09
N GLN A 205 27.09 -33.94 32.26
CA GLN A 205 26.57 -32.91 31.34
C GLN A 205 27.04 -33.09 29.91
N GLY A 206 28.30 -33.42 29.70
CA GLY A 206 28.85 -33.73 28.39
C GLY A 206 28.17 -34.93 27.68
N TYR A 207 27.83 -35.98 28.45
CA TYR A 207 27.05 -37.11 27.89
C TYR A 207 25.59 -36.72 27.63
N THR A 208 24.96 -35.91 28.49
CA THR A 208 23.62 -35.43 28.29
C THR A 208 23.52 -34.62 27.00
N ASP A 209 24.46 -33.70 26.77
CA ASP A 209 24.49 -32.87 25.58
C ASP A 209 24.72 -33.70 24.30
N ARG A 210 25.57 -34.75 24.40
CA ARG A 210 25.75 -35.72 23.30
C ARG A 210 24.44 -36.46 22.98
N LEU A 211 23.75 -36.97 24.01
CA LEU A 211 22.47 -37.68 23.82
C LEU A 211 21.41 -36.77 23.20
N ARG A 212 21.34 -35.48 23.61
CA ARG A 212 20.47 -34.49 22.97
C ARG A 212 20.81 -34.25 21.50
N ASN A 213 22.11 -34.12 21.21
CA ASN A 213 22.58 -33.92 19.83
C ASN A 213 22.28 -35.15 18.93
N LEU A 214 22.11 -36.32 19.53
CA LEU A 214 21.67 -37.55 18.84
C LEU A 214 20.13 -37.60 18.62
N GLY A 215 19.40 -36.59 19.11
CA GLY A 215 17.95 -36.53 18.97
C GLY A 215 17.17 -37.18 20.14
N MET A 216 17.86 -37.59 21.22
CA MET A 216 17.15 -38.12 22.39
C MET A 216 16.44 -37.03 23.16
N SER A 217 15.15 -37.21 23.43
CA SER A 217 14.37 -36.26 24.20
C SER A 217 14.78 -36.23 25.68
N ASP A 218 14.63 -35.05 26.33
CA ASP A 218 14.91 -34.91 27.77
C ASP A 218 14.10 -35.89 28.63
N ILE A 219 12.86 -36.19 28.19
CA ILE A 219 12.00 -37.19 28.84
C ILE A 219 12.64 -38.59 28.82
N GLN A 220 13.20 -38.95 27.67
CA GLN A 220 13.84 -40.25 27.50
C GLN A 220 15.18 -40.34 28.26
N ILE A 221 15.97 -39.27 28.24
CA ILE A 221 17.22 -39.15 29.02
C ILE A 221 16.93 -39.30 30.52
N LYS A 222 15.87 -38.58 31.01
CA LYS A 222 15.45 -38.69 32.39
C LYS A 222 14.99 -40.11 32.76
N ARG A 223 14.16 -40.71 31.90
CA ARG A 223 13.70 -42.11 32.09
C ARG A 223 14.87 -43.08 32.18
N MET A 224 15.89 -42.94 31.32
CA MET A 224 17.09 -43.74 31.37
C MET A 224 17.89 -43.55 32.65
N ALA A 225 18.01 -42.30 33.14
CA ALA A 225 18.65 -41.97 34.39
C ALA A 225 17.91 -42.59 35.58
N ASP A 226 16.58 -42.53 35.61
CA ASP A 226 15.73 -43.02 36.69
C ASP A 226 15.68 -44.57 36.73
N SER A 227 15.54 -45.21 35.58
CA SER A 227 15.43 -46.67 35.43
C SER A 227 16.79 -47.39 35.56
N ARG A 228 17.88 -46.65 35.25
CA ARG A 228 19.24 -47.21 35.12
C ARG A 228 19.33 -48.35 34.11
N GLN A 229 18.42 -48.39 33.18
CA GLN A 229 18.41 -49.36 32.09
C GLN A 229 18.85 -48.74 30.77
N LEU A 230 19.68 -49.46 30.03
CA LEU A 230 20.10 -49.04 28.71
C LEU A 230 18.92 -49.20 27.73
N PRO A 231 18.43 -48.15 27.10
CA PRO A 231 17.36 -48.29 26.12
C PRO A 231 17.89 -48.96 24.86
N GLU A 232 17.10 -49.85 24.30
CA GLU A 232 17.48 -50.58 23.06
C GLU A 232 17.31 -49.71 21.80
N SER A 233 16.58 -48.62 21.90
CA SER A 233 16.30 -47.72 20.77
C SER A 233 16.10 -46.29 21.26
N ILE A 234 16.32 -45.35 20.35
CA ILE A 234 16.01 -43.95 20.55
C ILE A 234 14.61 -43.68 19.98
N ASP A 235 13.77 -43.00 20.74
CA ASP A 235 12.46 -42.54 20.30
C ASP A 235 12.61 -41.22 19.57
N ILE A 236 12.10 -41.17 18.35
CA ILE A 236 11.90 -39.93 17.59
C ILE A 236 10.58 -39.32 18.07
N VAL A 237 10.64 -38.13 18.65
CA VAL A 237 9.47 -37.44 19.16
C VAL A 237 9.26 -36.11 18.43
N ALA A 238 7.99 -35.67 18.33
CA ALA A 238 7.65 -34.39 17.74
C ALA A 238 8.18 -33.22 18.63
N PRO A 239 8.93 -32.26 18.09
CA PRO A 239 9.47 -31.14 18.86
C PRO A 239 8.42 -30.08 19.21
N ALA A 240 7.32 -30.03 18.46
CA ALA A 240 6.21 -29.09 18.63
C ALA A 240 4.90 -29.71 18.13
N ASP A 241 3.79 -29.03 18.47
CA ASP A 241 2.48 -29.35 17.89
C ASP A 241 2.49 -28.97 16.40
N GLY A 242 1.93 -29.80 15.55
CA GLY A 242 1.90 -29.50 14.11
C GLY A 242 1.49 -30.69 13.26
N PHE A 243 1.48 -30.49 11.95
CA PHE A 243 1.18 -31.51 10.97
C PHE A 243 2.45 -32.11 10.40
N ILE A 244 2.47 -33.44 10.20
CA ILE A 244 3.56 -34.10 9.48
C ILE A 244 3.45 -33.70 8.01
N PHE A 245 4.41 -32.91 7.54
CA PHE A 245 4.47 -32.43 6.15
C PHE A 245 5.26 -33.36 5.25
N ALA A 246 6.31 -33.98 5.77
CA ALA A 246 7.09 -34.98 5.08
C ALA A 246 7.50 -36.13 6.02
N ARG A 247 7.52 -37.31 5.50
CA ARG A 247 7.96 -38.55 6.15
C ARG A 247 8.87 -39.33 5.20
N ASN A 248 10.15 -39.48 5.55
CA ASN A 248 11.18 -40.06 4.68
C ASN A 248 11.74 -41.36 5.22
N ILE A 249 11.03 -42.00 6.15
CA ILE A 249 11.49 -43.22 6.79
C ILE A 249 10.46 -44.34 6.71
N SER A 250 10.95 -45.58 6.77
CA SER A 250 10.15 -46.81 6.80
C SER A 250 10.73 -47.81 7.81
N PRO A 251 9.91 -48.67 8.44
CA PRO A 251 10.40 -49.72 9.33
C PRO A 251 11.43 -50.62 8.63
N GLY A 252 12.54 -50.90 9.33
CA GLY A 252 13.66 -51.71 8.82
C GLY A 252 14.62 -50.96 7.87
N GLN A 253 14.35 -49.70 7.53
CA GLN A 253 15.20 -48.90 6.66
C GLN A 253 16.52 -48.55 7.36
N HIS A 254 17.64 -48.70 6.64
CA HIS A 254 18.93 -48.11 7.02
C HIS A 254 18.91 -46.60 6.69
N PHE A 255 19.46 -45.78 7.54
CA PHE A 255 19.61 -44.37 7.33
C PHE A 255 21.05 -43.91 7.67
N GLU A 256 21.47 -42.87 6.98
CA GLU A 256 22.78 -42.26 7.15
C GLU A 256 22.66 -40.98 7.99
N HIS A 257 23.81 -40.52 8.50
CA HIS A 257 23.92 -39.24 9.21
C HIS A 257 23.32 -38.08 8.40
N ASN A 258 22.58 -37.21 9.10
CA ASN A 258 21.92 -36.04 8.54
C ASN A 258 20.74 -36.31 7.59
N MET A 259 20.26 -37.55 7.48
CA MET A 259 19.02 -37.85 6.77
C MET A 259 17.82 -37.20 7.47
N GLU A 260 16.96 -36.45 6.73
CA GLU A 260 15.69 -35.90 7.26
C GLU A 260 14.69 -37.04 7.46
N PHE A 261 14.25 -37.24 8.70
CA PHE A 261 13.24 -38.25 9.04
C PHE A 261 11.84 -37.72 8.83
N TYR A 262 11.56 -36.55 9.47
CA TYR A 262 10.27 -35.90 9.45
C TYR A 262 10.42 -34.39 9.26
N ARG A 263 9.41 -33.82 8.63
CA ARG A 263 9.18 -32.38 8.62
C ARG A 263 7.82 -32.13 9.24
N ILE A 264 7.80 -31.42 10.37
CA ILE A 264 6.58 -31.05 11.09
C ILE A 264 6.38 -29.56 10.95
N THR A 265 5.16 -29.15 10.65
CA THR A 265 4.80 -27.76 10.42
C THR A 265 3.64 -27.39 11.30
N ASP A 266 3.80 -26.35 12.11
CA ASP A 266 2.71 -25.74 12.84
C ASP A 266 1.95 -24.78 11.90
N LEU A 267 0.72 -25.13 11.57
CA LEU A 267 -0.15 -24.40 10.68
C LEU A 267 -1.13 -23.46 11.42
N SER A 268 -0.94 -23.25 12.72
CA SER A 268 -1.78 -22.31 13.50
C SER A 268 -1.64 -20.86 13.03
N ARG A 269 -0.51 -20.54 12.41
CA ARG A 269 -0.25 -19.32 11.63
C ARG A 269 0.37 -19.72 10.31
N VAL A 270 -0.02 -19.03 9.27
CA VAL A 270 0.51 -19.25 7.91
C VAL A 270 0.83 -17.92 7.27
N TRP A 271 1.68 -17.97 6.27
CA TRP A 271 1.88 -16.83 5.39
C TRP A 271 1.08 -17.00 4.10
N VAL A 272 0.65 -15.88 3.56
CA VAL A 272 0.10 -15.81 2.21
C VAL A 272 1.02 -14.91 1.39
N LEU A 273 1.61 -15.46 0.35
CA LEU A 273 2.42 -14.72 -0.61
C LEU A 273 1.49 -14.20 -1.70
N ALA A 274 1.16 -12.92 -1.64
CA ALA A 274 0.34 -12.24 -2.63
C ALA A 274 1.21 -11.62 -3.72
N GLU A 275 0.86 -11.85 -4.98
CA GLU A 275 1.55 -11.24 -6.12
C GLU A 275 0.81 -9.96 -6.52
N ILE A 276 1.50 -8.82 -6.38
CA ILE A 276 0.98 -7.50 -6.71
C ILE A 276 1.85 -6.85 -7.78
N TYR A 277 1.30 -5.90 -8.51
CA TYR A 277 2.11 -5.11 -9.44
C TYR A 277 3.05 -4.15 -8.70
N GLU A 278 4.24 -3.93 -9.26
CA GLU A 278 5.26 -3.08 -8.66
C GLU A 278 4.75 -1.64 -8.42
N HIS A 279 3.90 -1.12 -9.30
CA HIS A 279 3.34 0.23 -9.17
C HIS A 279 2.35 0.39 -8.01
N ASP A 280 1.78 -0.70 -7.47
CA ASP A 280 0.88 -0.70 -6.31
C ASP A 280 1.64 -0.77 -4.98
N SER A 281 2.85 -1.35 -5.01
CA SER A 281 3.68 -1.59 -3.82
C SER A 281 3.93 -0.34 -2.94
N PRO A 282 4.19 0.87 -3.49
CA PRO A 282 4.48 2.07 -2.69
C PRO A 282 3.30 2.53 -1.81
N TYR A 283 2.09 2.10 -2.11
CA TYR A 283 0.88 2.49 -1.38
C TYR A 283 0.53 1.53 -0.24
N LEU A 284 1.20 0.37 -0.15
CA LEU A 284 0.99 -0.65 0.87
C LEU A 284 2.02 -0.49 1.97
N ARG A 285 1.57 -0.50 3.21
CA ARG A 285 2.44 -0.31 4.38
C ARG A 285 2.47 -1.56 5.22
N PRO A 286 3.63 -1.94 5.76
CA PRO A 286 3.72 -2.96 6.79
C PRO A 286 2.75 -2.66 7.93
N GLY A 287 2.03 -3.70 8.37
CA GLY A 287 1.05 -3.58 9.43
C GLY A 287 -0.39 -3.27 8.98
N ASP A 288 -0.60 -2.89 7.72
CA ASP A 288 -1.96 -2.70 7.19
C ASP A 288 -2.72 -4.03 7.15
N PHE A 289 -4.03 -3.94 7.41
CA PHE A 289 -4.93 -5.08 7.34
C PHE A 289 -5.48 -5.24 5.93
N VAL A 290 -5.52 -6.49 5.47
CA VAL A 290 -6.02 -6.90 4.18
C VAL A 290 -7.07 -8.00 4.35
N GLN A 291 -7.93 -8.18 3.36
CA GLN A 291 -8.94 -9.24 3.37
C GLN A 291 -8.53 -10.38 2.45
N ILE A 292 -8.66 -11.60 2.95
CA ILE A 292 -8.45 -12.81 2.18
C ILE A 292 -9.80 -13.49 1.98
N ASN A 293 -10.18 -13.69 0.74
CA ASN A 293 -11.42 -14.34 0.35
C ASN A 293 -11.12 -15.79 -0.08
N LEU A 294 -11.80 -16.74 0.56
CA LEU A 294 -11.75 -18.14 0.16
C LEU A 294 -12.83 -18.40 -0.87
N LYS A 295 -12.46 -18.90 -2.06
CA LYS A 295 -13.37 -19.12 -3.19
C LYS A 295 -14.54 -20.06 -2.85
N ASP A 296 -14.27 -21.09 -2.05
CA ASP A 296 -15.22 -22.19 -1.85
C ASP A 296 -16.17 -22.00 -0.65
N GLU A 297 -15.88 -21.10 0.28
CA GLU A 297 -16.60 -21.02 1.55
C GLU A 297 -17.29 -19.67 1.81
N ALA A 298 -17.23 -18.71 0.91
CA ALA A 298 -17.71 -17.33 1.12
C ALA A 298 -17.23 -16.72 2.46
N ARG A 299 -16.05 -17.16 2.93
CA ARG A 299 -15.43 -16.69 4.18
C ARG A 299 -14.35 -15.68 3.87
N GLN A 300 -14.35 -14.64 4.70
CA GLN A 300 -13.31 -13.63 4.71
C GLN A 300 -12.45 -13.81 5.95
N LEU A 301 -11.14 -13.80 5.74
CA LEU A 301 -10.14 -13.80 6.79
C LEU A 301 -9.38 -12.48 6.74
N SER A 302 -9.09 -11.95 7.91
CA SER A 302 -8.23 -10.77 8.03
C SER A 302 -6.77 -11.22 8.09
N ALA A 303 -5.92 -10.58 7.30
CA ALA A 303 -4.48 -10.77 7.31
C ALA A 303 -3.78 -9.45 7.56
N ARG A 304 -2.53 -9.51 7.95
CA ARG A 304 -1.67 -8.34 8.19
C ARG A 304 -0.49 -8.37 7.24
N ILE A 305 -0.16 -7.24 6.64
CA ILE A 305 1.06 -7.10 5.83
C ILE A 305 2.26 -7.24 6.76
N ALA A 306 3.14 -8.19 6.47
CA ALA A 306 4.34 -8.44 7.26
C ALA A 306 5.34 -7.29 7.13
N ASP A 307 6.10 -7.06 8.20
CA ASP A 307 7.23 -6.13 8.21
C ASP A 307 8.47 -6.77 7.55
N SER A 308 8.35 -7.01 6.25
CA SER A 308 9.44 -7.56 5.43
C SER A 308 9.47 -6.86 4.08
N LEU A 309 10.67 -6.70 3.55
CA LEU A 309 10.84 -6.14 2.21
C LEU A 309 10.12 -7.03 1.19
N PRO A 310 9.25 -6.45 0.34
CA PRO A 310 8.67 -7.18 -0.77
C PRO A 310 9.77 -7.69 -1.71
N GLN A 311 9.64 -8.93 -2.16
CA GLN A 311 10.60 -9.52 -3.09
C GLN A 311 10.13 -9.28 -4.52
N SER A 312 10.91 -8.51 -5.28
CA SER A 312 10.66 -8.31 -6.71
C SER A 312 11.06 -9.57 -7.48
N GLU A 313 10.21 -9.99 -8.40
CA GLU A 313 10.49 -11.10 -9.30
C GLU A 313 10.98 -10.55 -10.64
N ALA A 314 12.23 -10.89 -10.98
CA ALA A 314 12.84 -10.39 -12.20
C ALA A 314 12.06 -10.84 -13.45
N GLY A 315 11.60 -9.87 -14.25
CA GLY A 315 10.94 -10.11 -15.54
C GLY A 315 9.40 -10.16 -15.50
N SER A 316 8.77 -10.26 -14.33
CA SER A 316 7.29 -10.27 -14.24
C SER A 316 6.69 -8.88 -13.99
N GLY A 317 7.48 -7.92 -13.49
CA GLY A 317 6.97 -6.62 -13.01
C GLY A 317 6.03 -6.75 -11.80
N THR A 318 6.12 -7.90 -11.09
CA THR A 318 5.34 -8.18 -9.88
C THR A 318 6.25 -8.26 -8.66
N VAL A 319 5.65 -8.02 -7.51
CA VAL A 319 6.29 -8.08 -6.20
C VAL A 319 5.52 -9.04 -5.32
N LYS A 320 6.23 -9.94 -4.64
CA LYS A 320 5.64 -10.86 -3.66
C LYS A 320 5.52 -10.17 -2.32
N LEU A 321 4.29 -9.91 -1.91
CA LEU A 321 3.95 -9.35 -0.61
C LEU A 321 3.63 -10.47 0.37
N ARG A 322 4.29 -10.48 1.52
CA ARG A 322 4.03 -11.46 2.58
C ARG A 322 2.94 -10.96 3.52
N LEU A 323 1.91 -11.78 3.70
CA LEU A 323 0.80 -11.53 4.61
C LEU A 323 0.83 -12.57 5.73
N GLU A 324 0.67 -12.14 6.95
CA GLU A 324 0.57 -12.99 8.14
C GLU A 324 -0.90 -13.24 8.46
N VAL A 325 -1.25 -14.51 8.64
CA VAL A 325 -2.63 -14.94 8.86
C VAL A 325 -2.70 -15.90 10.02
N ASP A 326 -3.56 -15.61 11.00
CA ASP A 326 -3.88 -16.56 12.05
C ASP A 326 -4.84 -17.63 11.52
N ASN A 327 -4.50 -18.89 11.73
CA ASN A 327 -5.21 -20.04 11.19
C ASN A 327 -5.56 -21.08 12.28
N PRO A 328 -6.26 -20.70 13.37
CA PRO A 328 -6.50 -21.58 14.52
C PRO A 328 -7.38 -22.79 14.20
N LYS A 329 -8.13 -22.75 13.11
CA LYS A 329 -9.01 -23.84 12.65
C LYS A 329 -8.40 -24.64 11.51
N PHE A 330 -7.17 -24.37 11.11
CA PHE A 330 -6.46 -25.02 10.01
C PHE A 330 -7.23 -25.02 8.68
N ILE A 331 -7.99 -23.93 8.44
CA ILE A 331 -8.78 -23.75 7.20
C ILE A 331 -7.84 -23.53 6.03
N LEU A 332 -6.81 -22.69 6.23
CA LEU A 332 -5.78 -22.45 5.24
C LEU A 332 -4.78 -23.61 5.26
N LYS A 333 -4.66 -24.27 4.13
CA LYS A 333 -3.72 -25.36 3.93
C LYS A 333 -2.56 -24.88 3.05
N PRO A 334 -1.35 -25.40 3.22
CA PRO A 334 -0.24 -25.12 2.32
C PRO A 334 -0.63 -25.35 0.86
N ASP A 335 -0.09 -24.51 -0.03
CA ASP A 335 -0.36 -24.48 -1.46
C ASP A 335 -1.77 -24.08 -1.91
N MET A 336 -2.68 -23.78 -0.99
CA MET A 336 -3.96 -23.18 -1.36
C MET A 336 -3.77 -21.84 -2.05
N VAL A 337 -4.60 -21.60 -3.08
CA VAL A 337 -4.69 -20.31 -3.77
C VAL A 337 -5.90 -19.56 -3.22
N VAL A 338 -5.68 -18.31 -2.84
CA VAL A 338 -6.69 -17.43 -2.23
C VAL A 338 -6.71 -16.08 -2.96
N ASP A 339 -7.87 -15.43 -2.94
CA ASP A 339 -8.00 -14.08 -3.46
C ASP A 339 -7.76 -13.07 -2.32
N VAL A 340 -6.87 -12.11 -2.56
CA VAL A 340 -6.48 -11.09 -1.58
C VAL A 340 -6.99 -9.73 -2.03
N GLU A 341 -7.69 -9.04 -1.16
CA GLU A 341 -8.14 -7.66 -1.37
C GLU A 341 -7.32 -6.70 -0.50
N LEU A 342 -6.57 -5.84 -1.17
CA LEU A 342 -5.64 -4.89 -0.58
C LEU A 342 -6.23 -3.47 -0.70
N PRO A 343 -6.77 -2.89 0.38
CA PRO A 343 -7.31 -1.55 0.34
C PRO A 343 -6.17 -0.50 0.35
N ILE A 344 -5.93 0.13 -0.78
CA ILE A 344 -4.99 1.25 -0.92
C ILE A 344 -5.72 2.54 -0.57
N ARG A 345 -5.22 3.25 0.42
CA ARG A 345 -5.72 4.58 0.79
C ARG A 345 -5.01 5.63 -0.05
N LEU A 346 -5.73 6.22 -0.99
CA LEU A 346 -5.22 7.33 -1.80
C LEU A 346 -5.33 8.63 -1.01
N ALA A 347 -4.33 9.50 -1.19
CA ALA A 347 -4.38 10.84 -0.63
C ALA A 347 -5.60 11.60 -1.18
N PRO A 348 -6.17 12.59 -0.44
CA PRO A 348 -7.27 13.37 -0.95
C PRO A 348 -6.91 14.04 -2.28
N ALA A 349 -7.57 13.60 -3.35
CA ALA A 349 -7.37 14.06 -4.71
C ALA A 349 -8.66 14.67 -5.27
N VAL A 350 -8.51 15.50 -6.27
CA VAL A 350 -9.63 16.05 -7.04
C VAL A 350 -10.23 14.92 -7.86
N SER A 351 -11.53 14.73 -7.78
CA SER A 351 -12.20 13.63 -8.48
C SER A 351 -13.54 14.05 -9.07
N VAL A 352 -13.87 13.43 -10.18
CA VAL A 352 -15.15 13.59 -10.89
C VAL A 352 -15.83 12.23 -11.06
N PRO A 353 -17.16 12.16 -11.18
CA PRO A 353 -17.83 10.94 -11.58
C PRO A 353 -17.32 10.43 -12.94
N VAL A 354 -17.25 9.11 -13.11
CA VAL A 354 -16.79 8.48 -14.39
C VAL A 354 -17.61 8.98 -15.58
N ASP A 355 -18.92 9.18 -15.38
CA ASP A 355 -19.87 9.62 -16.42
C ASP A 355 -19.61 11.05 -16.88
N ALA A 356 -18.89 11.87 -16.11
CA ALA A 356 -18.46 13.20 -16.51
C ALA A 356 -17.29 13.17 -17.51
N LEU A 357 -16.56 12.05 -17.61
CA LEU A 357 -15.36 11.95 -18.41
C LEU A 357 -15.68 11.45 -19.81
N ILE A 358 -15.25 12.20 -20.81
CA ILE A 358 -15.25 11.77 -22.22
C ILE A 358 -13.81 11.39 -22.55
N ASP A 359 -13.57 10.10 -22.63
CA ASP A 359 -12.24 9.54 -22.94
C ASP A 359 -12.22 9.06 -24.39
N SER A 360 -11.35 9.68 -25.17
CA SER A 360 -11.10 9.30 -26.58
C SER A 360 -9.82 8.47 -26.75
N GLY A 361 -9.24 7.99 -25.67
CA GLY A 361 -8.00 7.22 -25.63
C GLY A 361 -6.73 8.07 -25.65
N ALA A 362 -6.65 9.06 -26.53
CA ALA A 362 -5.52 10.00 -26.59
C ALA A 362 -5.72 11.23 -25.71
N HIS A 363 -6.96 11.66 -25.53
CA HIS A 363 -7.33 12.87 -24.77
C HIS A 363 -8.58 12.59 -23.95
N ALA A 364 -8.51 12.92 -22.69
CA ALA A 364 -9.65 12.91 -21.79
C ALA A 364 -10.14 14.35 -21.58
N ARG A 365 -11.46 14.57 -21.61
CA ARG A 365 -12.07 15.89 -21.40
C ARG A 365 -13.30 15.83 -20.52
N VAL A 366 -13.59 16.95 -19.89
CA VAL A 366 -14.82 17.17 -19.13
C VAL A 366 -15.46 18.48 -19.56
N TYR A 367 -16.76 18.64 -19.34
CA TYR A 367 -17.46 19.89 -19.57
C TYR A 367 -17.69 20.59 -18.24
N VAL A 368 -17.04 21.75 -18.04
CA VAL A 368 -17.15 22.56 -16.83
C VAL A 368 -18.21 23.63 -17.05
N GLU A 369 -19.14 23.77 -16.11
CA GLU A 369 -20.09 24.85 -16.09
C GLU A 369 -19.40 26.15 -15.62
N HIS A 370 -19.28 27.11 -16.51
CA HIS A 370 -18.68 28.44 -16.20
C HIS A 370 -19.71 29.41 -15.64
N ASP A 371 -20.83 29.58 -16.36
CA ASP A 371 -22.00 30.35 -15.96
C ASP A 371 -23.25 29.47 -16.14
N GLU A 372 -24.41 29.91 -15.58
CA GLU A 372 -25.65 29.15 -15.74
C GLU A 372 -25.91 28.84 -17.22
N GLY A 373 -25.79 27.57 -17.59
CA GLY A 373 -26.05 27.10 -18.95
C GLY A 373 -24.89 27.23 -19.94
N VAL A 374 -23.71 27.68 -19.54
CA VAL A 374 -22.52 27.73 -20.39
C VAL A 374 -21.52 26.62 -19.97
N PHE A 375 -21.28 25.70 -20.88
CA PHE A 375 -20.41 24.53 -20.67
C PHE A 375 -19.16 24.63 -21.53
N GLU A 376 -17.99 24.61 -20.87
CA GLU A 376 -16.69 24.74 -21.51
C GLU A 376 -16.01 23.36 -21.56
N PRO A 377 -15.59 22.87 -22.75
CA PRO A 377 -14.77 21.66 -22.85
C PRO A 377 -13.38 21.94 -22.30
N ARG A 378 -12.94 21.13 -21.36
CA ARG A 378 -11.61 21.23 -20.75
C ARG A 378 -10.89 19.90 -20.80
N GLU A 379 -9.69 19.91 -21.34
CA GLU A 379 -8.82 18.71 -21.32
C GLU A 379 -8.33 18.47 -19.91
N VAL A 380 -8.31 17.18 -19.52
CA VAL A 380 -7.94 16.76 -18.19
C VAL A 380 -6.92 15.61 -18.24
N GLU A 381 -6.00 15.61 -17.28
CA GLU A 381 -5.13 14.47 -17.05
C GLU A 381 -5.78 13.60 -15.96
N THR A 382 -6.12 12.37 -16.30
CA THR A 382 -6.73 11.41 -15.39
C THR A 382 -5.67 10.69 -14.56
N GLY A 383 -6.06 10.29 -13.35
CA GLY A 383 -5.26 9.47 -12.45
C GLY A 383 -5.96 8.14 -12.15
N TRP A 384 -5.99 7.77 -10.87
CA TRP A 384 -6.63 6.55 -10.41
C TRP A 384 -8.15 6.55 -10.63
N ARG A 385 -8.66 5.39 -11.06
CA ARG A 385 -10.10 5.12 -11.10
C ARG A 385 -10.49 4.34 -9.85
N PHE A 386 -11.47 4.83 -9.10
CA PHE A 386 -11.95 4.21 -7.86
C PHE A 386 -13.47 4.27 -7.78
N GLY A 387 -14.09 3.09 -7.83
CA GLY A 387 -15.54 2.95 -7.87
C GLY A 387 -16.13 3.68 -9.08
N ASP A 388 -17.03 4.61 -8.81
CA ASP A 388 -17.75 5.45 -9.78
C ASP A 388 -17.05 6.79 -10.09
N ARG A 389 -15.82 6.99 -9.58
CA ARG A 389 -15.08 8.25 -9.72
C ARG A 389 -13.71 8.05 -10.34
N VAL A 390 -13.19 9.12 -10.96
CA VAL A 390 -11.83 9.22 -11.53
C VAL A 390 -11.11 10.39 -10.90
N GLU A 391 -9.88 10.17 -10.49
CA GLU A 391 -8.96 11.23 -10.08
C GLU A 391 -8.60 12.10 -11.28
N ILE A 392 -8.60 13.40 -11.07
CA ILE A 392 -8.12 14.38 -12.05
C ILE A 392 -6.85 15.03 -11.47
N ARG A 393 -5.74 14.81 -12.13
CA ARG A 393 -4.44 15.38 -11.74
C ARG A 393 -4.30 16.82 -12.16
N ARG A 394 -4.84 17.16 -13.35
CA ARG A 394 -4.83 18.52 -13.92
C ARG A 394 -6.07 18.76 -14.76
N GLY A 395 -6.51 20.01 -14.81
CA GLY A 395 -7.55 20.47 -15.71
C GLY A 395 -8.81 21.00 -15.00
N VAL A 396 -9.09 20.59 -13.75
CA VAL A 396 -10.25 21.10 -12.98
C VAL A 396 -9.85 21.46 -11.56
N LEU A 397 -10.59 22.37 -10.95
CA LEU A 397 -10.41 22.82 -9.58
C LEU A 397 -11.53 22.30 -8.67
N PRO A 398 -11.24 22.07 -7.37
CA PRO A 398 -12.27 21.72 -6.40
C PRO A 398 -13.35 22.81 -6.34
N GLY A 399 -14.62 22.40 -6.35
CA GLY A 399 -15.77 23.31 -6.30
C GLY A 399 -16.32 23.71 -7.66
N GLU A 400 -15.62 23.49 -8.78
CA GLU A 400 -16.19 23.63 -10.11
C GLU A 400 -17.31 22.60 -10.31
N ARG A 401 -18.23 22.88 -11.23
CA ARG A 401 -19.33 21.98 -11.57
C ARG A 401 -19.10 21.38 -12.94
N VAL A 402 -19.21 20.05 -13.04
CA VAL A 402 -19.00 19.32 -14.28
C VAL A 402 -20.27 18.58 -14.70
N VAL A 403 -20.49 18.49 -15.99
CA VAL A 403 -21.60 17.74 -16.56
C VAL A 403 -21.38 16.24 -16.32
N VAL A 404 -22.38 15.54 -15.76
CA VAL A 404 -22.32 14.10 -15.48
C VAL A 404 -23.34 13.29 -16.28
N GLU A 405 -24.46 13.89 -16.67
CA GLU A 405 -25.44 13.23 -17.55
C GLU A 405 -25.60 14.05 -18.83
N ALA A 406 -25.88 13.41 -19.93
CA ALA A 406 -25.94 13.97 -21.28
C ALA A 406 -24.59 14.54 -21.81
N THR A 407 -23.46 14.14 -21.24
CA THR A 407 -22.11 14.57 -21.64
C THR A 407 -21.85 14.39 -23.13
N PHE A 408 -22.28 13.27 -23.71
CA PHE A 408 -22.16 13.02 -25.16
C PHE A 408 -22.94 14.01 -26.02
N LEU A 409 -24.12 14.44 -25.58
CA LEU A 409 -24.93 15.43 -26.32
C LEU A 409 -24.26 16.81 -26.30
N VAL A 410 -23.69 17.18 -25.14
CA VAL A 410 -22.93 18.43 -25.00
C VAL A 410 -21.65 18.39 -25.85
N ASP A 411 -20.95 17.26 -25.92
CA ASP A 411 -19.78 17.06 -26.77
C ASP A 411 -20.13 17.18 -28.26
N SER A 412 -21.23 16.57 -28.66
CA SER A 412 -21.69 16.65 -30.03
C SER A 412 -22.01 18.09 -30.48
N GLU A 413 -22.70 18.85 -29.62
CA GLU A 413 -23.03 20.25 -29.84
C GLU A 413 -21.77 21.14 -29.85
N SER A 414 -20.80 20.84 -28.96
CA SER A 414 -19.50 21.53 -28.91
C SER A 414 -18.71 21.32 -30.21
N ARG A 415 -18.68 20.11 -30.73
CA ARG A 415 -17.99 19.81 -32.00
C ARG A 415 -18.64 20.48 -33.18
N LEU A 416 -19.95 20.62 -33.19
CA LEU A 416 -20.67 21.33 -34.26
C LEU A 416 -20.37 22.83 -34.28
N LYS A 417 -20.14 23.43 -33.11
CA LYS A 417 -19.80 24.85 -32.95
C LYS A 417 -18.31 25.16 -33.14
N THR A 418 -17.46 24.15 -33.05
CA THR A 418 -16.03 24.34 -33.32
C THR A 418 -15.80 24.32 -34.83
N PRO A 419 -15.40 25.46 -35.48
CA PRO A 419 -15.09 25.44 -36.90
C PRO A 419 -13.96 24.45 -37.12
N LEU A 420 -14.18 23.53 -38.10
CA LEU A 420 -13.19 22.56 -38.55
C LEU A 420 -11.98 23.31 -39.10
N SER A 421 -11.04 23.66 -38.26
CA SER A 421 -9.68 23.99 -38.71
C SER A 421 -9.05 22.69 -39.21
N ARG A 422 -9.40 22.34 -40.45
CA ARG A 422 -8.69 21.31 -41.19
C ARG A 422 -7.28 21.83 -41.46
N SER A 423 -6.37 21.63 -40.52
CA SER A 423 -4.98 21.47 -40.88
C SER A 423 -4.82 20.11 -41.53
N VAL A 424 -5.15 20.04 -42.80
CA VAL A 424 -4.63 18.98 -43.66
C VAL A 424 -3.12 19.20 -43.63
N PRO A 425 -2.28 18.30 -43.09
CA PRO A 425 -0.86 18.41 -43.34
C PRO A 425 -0.70 18.24 -44.86
N GLU A 426 -0.32 19.32 -45.50
CA GLU A 426 0.14 19.32 -46.86
C GLU A 426 1.35 18.39 -46.90
N ARG A 427 1.10 17.12 -47.28
CA ARG A 427 2.17 16.21 -47.62
C ARG A 427 2.74 16.77 -48.93
N THR A 428 3.73 17.61 -48.83
CA THR A 428 4.68 17.83 -49.90
C THR A 428 5.25 16.45 -50.24
N ARG A 429 4.77 15.88 -51.32
CA ARG A 429 5.39 14.73 -51.95
C ARG A 429 6.70 15.19 -52.56
N ASP A 430 7.72 15.33 -51.76
CA ASP A 430 9.09 15.31 -52.24
C ASP A 430 9.44 13.86 -52.58
N TRP A 431 9.08 13.47 -53.77
CA TRP A 431 9.52 12.24 -54.41
C TRP A 431 10.95 12.50 -54.86
N PRO A 432 11.98 11.80 -54.37
CA PRO A 432 13.33 11.98 -54.88
C PRO A 432 13.40 11.58 -56.35
N ALA A 433 13.95 12.47 -57.16
CA ALA A 433 14.10 12.35 -58.62
C ALA A 433 14.92 11.12 -59.10
N SER A 434 15.42 10.29 -58.18
CA SER A 434 16.25 9.12 -58.50
C SER A 434 15.46 7.83 -58.86
N MET A 435 14.12 7.83 -58.86
CA MET A 435 13.34 6.64 -59.26
C MET A 435 12.73 6.69 -60.67
N THR A 436 12.94 7.76 -61.41
CA THR A 436 12.42 7.86 -62.79
C THR A 436 13.31 7.13 -63.83
N GLU A 437 14.55 6.81 -63.46
CA GLU A 437 15.47 6.08 -64.37
C GLU A 437 15.33 4.55 -64.32
N ALA A 438 14.77 3.99 -63.25
CA ALA A 438 14.65 2.53 -63.11
C ALA A 438 13.47 1.91 -63.87
N VAL A 439 12.49 2.69 -64.28
CA VAL A 439 11.31 2.17 -65.05
C VAL A 439 11.56 2.13 -66.56
N THR A 440 12.56 2.86 -67.07
CA THR A 440 12.86 2.88 -68.53
C THR A 440 13.82 1.77 -68.96
N ALA A 441 14.53 1.12 -68.02
CA ALA A 441 15.46 0.02 -68.26
C ALA A 441 14.84 -1.38 -68.28
N ALA A 442 13.57 -1.54 -67.84
CA ALA A 442 12.86 -2.82 -67.84
C ALA A 442 11.94 -3.05 -69.06
N ARG A 443 12.09 -2.24 -70.11
CA ARG A 443 11.34 -2.37 -71.37
C ARG A 443 12.24 -2.36 -72.62
N LYS A 444 13.33 -3.11 -72.51
CA LYS A 444 14.10 -3.56 -73.68
C LYS A 444 14.46 -5.03 -73.56
#